data_059c42a4a93f286042c44a448d5bd1b2
#
_entry.id   059c42a4a93f286042c44a448d5bd1b2
#
_cell.length_a   1.000
_cell.length_b   1.000
_cell.length_c   1.000
_cell.angle_alpha   90.00
_cell.angle_beta   90.00
_cell.angle_gamma   90.00
#
_symmetry.space_group_name_H-M   'P 1'
#
loop_
_entity.id
_entity.type
_entity.pdbx_description
1 polymer ?
#
loop_
_entity_poly.entity_id
_entity_poly.type
_entity_poly.pdbx_seq_one_letter_code
_entity_poly.pdbx_strand_id
1 'polypeptide(L)'
;MIKKIEKSTNQLADNLAKLEKRLFGTAWDSVVINNKINNGEFVYWVFEQDNQIVGYLAIQKTFFDIHILGIGVLESHRNNSIAKKLTQELISYFEVSDFNKILL
;
A
#
# COMPACT_ATOMS: atom_id res chain seq x y z
N MET A 1 3.18 -1.72 13.52
CA MET A 1 4.48 -1.38 12.88
C MET A 1 4.26 -1.21 11.37
N ILE A 2 4.78 -0.14 10.80
CA ILE A 2 4.64 0.13 9.37
C ILE A 2 5.89 -0.34 8.62
N LYS A 3 5.66 -1.03 7.50
CA LYS A 3 6.73 -1.43 6.59
C LYS A 3 6.45 -0.89 5.20
N LYS A 4 7.47 -0.33 4.56
CA LYS A 4 7.41 0.07 3.16
C LYS A 4 7.83 -1.12 2.30
N ILE A 5 6.98 -1.49 1.35
CA ILE A 5 7.19 -2.65 0.48
C ILE A 5 7.60 -2.17 -0.90
N GLU A 6 8.85 -2.40 -1.25
CA GLU A 6 9.40 -2.09 -2.59
C GLU A 6 9.91 -3.34 -3.30
N LYS A 7 9.87 -4.49 -2.62
CA LYS A 7 10.15 -5.81 -3.17
C LYS A 7 9.07 -6.75 -2.71
N SER A 8 8.66 -7.66 -3.55
CA SER A 8 7.57 -8.57 -3.25
C SER A 8 7.92 -10.01 -3.59
N THR A 9 7.25 -10.91 -2.90
CA THR A 9 7.24 -12.34 -3.20
C THR A 9 5.83 -12.74 -3.56
N ASN A 10 5.65 -13.92 -4.14
CA ASN A 10 4.32 -14.43 -4.45
C ASN A 10 3.45 -14.50 -3.20
N GLN A 11 4.02 -14.93 -2.09
CA GLN A 11 3.27 -15.03 -0.82
C GLN A 11 2.80 -13.66 -0.34
N LEU A 12 3.66 -12.65 -0.36
CA LEU A 12 3.29 -11.30 0.04
C LEU A 12 2.20 -10.74 -0.88
N ALA A 13 2.37 -10.90 -2.20
CA ALA A 13 1.38 -10.42 -3.16
C ALA A 13 0.01 -11.09 -2.97
N ASP A 14 -0.01 -12.39 -2.66
CA ASP A 14 -1.24 -13.10 -2.34
C ASP A 14 -1.91 -12.52 -1.09
N ASN A 15 -1.12 -12.23 -0.06
CA ASN A 15 -1.64 -11.64 1.18
C ASN A 15 -2.21 -10.25 0.94
N LEU A 16 -1.55 -9.44 0.13
CA LEU A 16 -2.04 -8.10 -0.23
C LEU A 16 -3.34 -8.19 -1.04
N ALA A 17 -3.41 -9.09 -2.01
CA ALA A 17 -4.61 -9.28 -2.82
C ALA A 17 -5.79 -9.74 -1.96
N LYS A 18 -5.56 -10.65 -1.01
CA LYS A 18 -6.60 -11.11 -0.08
C LYS A 18 -7.11 -9.97 0.80
N LEU A 19 -6.21 -9.13 1.29
CA LEU A 19 -6.59 -7.98 2.10
C LEU A 19 -7.43 -6.99 1.30
N GLU A 20 -7.00 -6.65 0.09
CA GLU A 20 -7.75 -5.74 -0.79
C GLU A 20 -9.14 -6.28 -1.08
N LYS A 21 -9.24 -7.57 -1.40
CA LYS A 21 -10.52 -8.20 -1.68
C LYS A 21 -11.45 -8.19 -0.47
N ARG A 22 -10.89 -8.44 0.71
CA ARG A 22 -11.66 -8.40 1.97
C ARG A 22 -12.20 -7.01 2.26
N LEU A 23 -11.40 -5.98 1.98
CA LEU A 23 -11.77 -4.59 2.30
C LEU A 23 -12.73 -3.99 1.27
N PHE A 24 -12.54 -4.32 -0.01
CA PHE A 24 -13.24 -3.63 -1.10
C PHE A 24 -14.05 -4.56 -2.01
N GLY A 25 -14.02 -5.87 -1.77
CA GLY A 25 -14.72 -6.86 -2.61
C GLY A 25 -14.02 -7.17 -3.92
N THR A 26 -12.96 -6.46 -4.24
CA THR A 26 -12.17 -6.65 -5.48
C THR A 26 -10.72 -6.35 -5.17
N ALA A 27 -9.82 -6.90 -5.98
CA ALA A 27 -8.39 -6.69 -5.82
C ALA A 27 -7.71 -6.80 -7.17
N TRP A 28 -6.50 -6.23 -7.26
CA TRP A 28 -5.59 -6.55 -8.34
C TRP A 28 -5.21 -8.03 -8.26
N ASP A 29 -4.98 -8.66 -9.40
CA ASP A 29 -4.44 -10.01 -9.44
C ASP A 29 -3.08 -10.04 -8.74
N SER A 30 -2.82 -11.08 -7.93
CA SER A 30 -1.58 -11.16 -7.15
C SER A 30 -0.33 -11.18 -8.03
N VAL A 31 -0.40 -11.77 -9.22
CA VAL A 31 0.72 -11.76 -10.17
C VAL A 31 1.01 -10.34 -10.63
N VAL A 32 -0.03 -9.55 -10.89
CA VAL A 32 0.12 -8.14 -11.27
C VAL A 32 0.75 -7.34 -10.13
N ILE A 33 0.25 -7.52 -8.91
CA ILE A 33 0.80 -6.84 -7.73
C ILE A 33 2.29 -7.15 -7.58
N ASN A 34 2.64 -8.43 -7.64
CA ASN A 34 4.03 -8.86 -7.48
C ASN A 34 4.93 -8.23 -8.54
N ASN A 35 4.53 -8.29 -9.80
CA ASN A 35 5.32 -7.75 -10.90
C ASN A 35 5.47 -6.24 -10.80
N LYS A 36 4.41 -5.51 -10.47
CA LYS A 36 4.44 -4.06 -10.41
C LYS A 36 5.20 -3.53 -9.20
N ILE A 37 5.19 -4.24 -8.07
CA ILE A 37 6.06 -3.88 -6.95
C ILE A 37 7.52 -4.09 -7.36
N ASN A 38 7.83 -5.24 -7.95
CA ASN A 38 9.21 -5.59 -8.27
C ASN A 38 9.79 -4.77 -9.41
N ASN A 39 8.95 -4.22 -10.30
CA ASN A 39 9.44 -3.33 -11.36
C ASN A 39 9.46 -1.85 -10.94
N GLY A 40 9.06 -1.55 -9.70
CA GLY A 40 9.12 -0.20 -9.15
C GLY A 40 7.90 0.68 -9.42
N GLU A 41 6.86 0.16 -10.09
CA GLU A 41 5.65 0.96 -10.35
C GLU A 41 4.77 1.12 -9.12
N PHE A 42 4.60 0.05 -8.31
CA PHE A 42 3.78 0.09 -7.11
C PHE A 42 4.65 0.12 -5.88
N VAL A 43 4.24 0.93 -4.90
CA VAL A 43 4.80 0.91 -3.55
C VAL A 43 3.64 0.72 -2.58
N TYR A 44 3.80 -0.18 -1.65
CA TYR A 44 2.84 -0.40 -0.57
C TYR A 44 3.46 -0.02 0.76
N TRP A 45 2.68 0.62 1.61
CA TRP A 45 2.97 0.71 3.04
C TRP A 45 1.97 -0.17 3.73
N VAL A 46 2.43 -1.07 4.58
CA VAL A 46 1.56 -1.98 5.31
C VAL A 46 1.73 -1.77 6.80
N PHE A 47 0.63 -1.89 7.53
CA PHE A 47 0.67 -1.88 8.98
C PHE A 47 0.50 -3.32 9.46
N GLU A 48 1.52 -3.82 10.16
CA GLU A 48 1.51 -5.17 10.71
C GLU A 48 1.24 -5.12 12.21
N GLN A 49 0.41 -6.06 12.65
CA GLN A 49 0.14 -6.27 14.07
C GLN A 49 -0.07 -7.77 14.26
N ASP A 50 0.63 -8.34 15.25
CA ASP A 50 0.55 -9.77 15.57
C ASP A 50 0.81 -10.65 14.32
N ASN A 51 1.83 -10.29 13.55
CA ASN A 51 2.25 -10.98 12.32
C ASN A 51 1.21 -10.97 11.21
N GLN A 52 0.24 -10.07 11.28
CA GLN A 52 -0.76 -9.91 10.24
C GLN A 52 -0.72 -8.49 9.67
N ILE A 53 -0.98 -8.38 8.38
CA ILE A 53 -1.19 -7.08 7.74
C ILE A 53 -2.64 -6.69 8.00
N VAL A 54 -2.85 -5.63 8.75
CA VAL A 54 -4.18 -5.16 9.14
C VAL A 54 -4.58 -3.87 8.44
N GLY A 55 -3.65 -3.24 7.74
CA GLY A 55 -3.94 -2.04 6.96
C GLY A 55 -2.88 -1.84 5.89
N TYR A 56 -3.23 -1.06 4.87
CA TYR A 56 -2.31 -0.75 3.80
C TYR A 56 -2.64 0.57 3.13
N LEU A 57 -1.63 1.13 2.48
CA LEU A 57 -1.77 2.23 1.52
C LEU A 57 -0.92 1.86 0.32
N ALA A 58 -1.50 1.91 -0.87
CA ALA A 58 -0.80 1.56 -2.10
C ALA A 58 -0.79 2.74 -3.06
N ILE A 59 0.34 2.94 -3.72
CA ILE A 59 0.48 3.96 -4.74
C ILE A 59 1.04 3.38 -6.02
N GLN A 60 0.78 4.09 -7.12
CA GLN A 60 1.47 3.86 -8.39
C GLN A 60 2.29 5.10 -8.69
N LYS A 61 3.55 4.88 -9.03
CA LYS A 61 4.44 5.95 -9.47
C LYS A 61 4.36 6.06 -10.99
N THR A 62 4.09 7.27 -11.46
CA THR A 62 4.23 7.60 -12.88
C THR A 62 5.46 8.45 -13.04
N PHE A 63 5.74 8.94 -14.24
CA PHE A 63 6.94 9.72 -14.48
C PHE A 63 6.97 11.00 -13.65
N PHE A 64 5.83 11.67 -13.50
CA PHE A 64 5.76 12.96 -12.79
C PHE A 64 4.99 12.93 -11.48
N ASP A 65 4.10 11.97 -11.31
CA ASP A 65 3.10 12.01 -10.24
C ASP A 65 3.03 10.70 -9.47
N ILE A 66 2.45 10.78 -8.27
CA ILE A 66 2.09 9.63 -7.47
C ILE A 66 0.57 9.50 -7.50
N HIS A 67 0.08 8.32 -7.84
CA HIS A 67 -1.36 8.03 -7.81
C HIS A 67 -1.67 7.11 -6.63
N ILE A 68 -2.59 7.52 -5.77
CA ILE A 68 -3.06 6.65 -4.69
C ILE A 68 -3.99 5.60 -5.29
N LEU A 69 -3.62 4.33 -5.15
CA LEU A 69 -4.43 3.21 -5.63
C LEU A 69 -5.47 2.80 -4.59
N GLY A 70 -5.15 2.93 -3.32
CA GLY A 70 -6.08 2.58 -2.27
C GLY A 70 -5.46 2.72 -0.89
N ILE A 71 -6.33 2.85 0.10
CA ILE A 71 -5.97 2.84 1.51
C ILE A 71 -7.09 2.12 2.25
N GLY A 72 -6.74 1.24 3.16
CA GLY A 72 -7.74 0.53 3.93
C GLY A 72 -7.17 -0.07 5.20
N VAL A 73 -8.04 -0.23 6.19
CA VAL A 73 -7.73 -0.82 7.48
C VAL A 73 -8.84 -1.80 7.83
N LEU A 74 -8.48 -2.98 8.32
CA LEU A 74 -9.47 -3.96 8.76
C LEU A 74 -10.38 -3.34 9.83
N GLU A 75 -11.67 -3.68 9.77
CA GLU A 75 -12.67 -3.10 10.65
C GLU A 75 -12.29 -3.24 12.13
N SER A 76 -11.76 -4.39 12.52
CA SER A 76 -11.36 -4.65 13.91
C SER A 76 -10.22 -3.75 14.40
N HIS A 77 -9.51 -3.09 13.50
CA HIS A 77 -8.34 -2.26 13.82
C HIS A 77 -8.55 -0.77 13.49
N ARG A 78 -9.77 -0.39 13.13
CA ARG A 78 -10.11 1.02 12.87
C ARG A 78 -10.13 1.79 14.18
N ASN A 79 -10.07 3.12 14.08
CA ASN A 79 -10.02 4.05 15.21
C ASN A 79 -8.72 3.97 16.05
N ASN A 80 -7.68 3.36 15.49
CA ASN A 80 -6.37 3.30 16.11
C ASN A 80 -5.34 4.16 15.37
N SER A 81 -5.80 5.12 14.59
CA SER A 81 -4.97 6.05 13.83
C SER A 81 -4.05 5.37 12.79
N ILE A 82 -4.36 4.14 12.39
CA ILE A 82 -3.53 3.41 11.42
C ILE A 82 -3.54 4.09 10.06
N ALA A 83 -4.73 4.46 9.56
CA ALA A 83 -4.84 5.16 8.27
C ALA A 83 -4.06 6.47 8.29
N LYS A 84 -4.13 7.22 9.39
CA LYS A 84 -3.38 8.46 9.56
C LYS A 84 -1.88 8.22 9.49
N LYS A 85 -1.40 7.18 10.17
CA LYS A 85 0.03 6.83 10.17
C LYS A 85 0.50 6.42 8.78
N LEU A 86 -0.31 5.66 8.05
CA LEU A 86 -0.01 5.27 6.68
C LEU A 86 0.06 6.50 5.76
N THR A 87 -0.90 7.41 5.91
CA THR A 87 -0.93 8.64 5.13
C THR A 87 0.29 9.51 5.42
N GLN A 88 0.73 9.60 6.67
CA GLN A 88 1.92 10.34 7.04
C GLN A 88 3.18 9.77 6.38
N GLU A 89 3.26 8.44 6.25
CA GLU A 89 4.38 7.81 5.54
C GLU A 89 4.40 8.20 4.07
N LEU A 90 3.23 8.25 3.43
CA LEU A 90 3.15 8.70 2.05
C LEU A 90 3.59 10.17 1.91
N ILE A 91 3.14 11.03 2.80
CA ILE A 91 3.50 12.45 2.77
C ILE A 91 5.01 12.61 2.92
N SER A 92 5.64 11.90 3.86
CA SER A 92 7.08 11.96 4.05
C SER A 92 7.83 11.47 2.80
N TYR A 93 7.33 10.41 2.19
CA TYR A 93 7.91 9.88 0.94
C TYR A 93 7.84 10.91 -0.18
N PHE A 94 6.68 11.57 -0.32
CA PHE A 94 6.48 12.60 -1.33
C PHE A 94 7.39 13.80 -1.12
N GLU A 95 7.55 14.26 0.13
CA GLU A 95 8.30 15.46 0.45
C GLU A 95 9.79 15.37 0.07
N VAL A 96 10.37 14.16 0.10
CA VAL A 96 11.77 13.96 -0.28
C VAL A 96 11.92 13.48 -1.73
N SER A 97 10.82 13.37 -2.47
CA SER A 97 10.82 12.92 -3.85
C SER A 97 10.84 14.08 -4.83
N ASP A 98 11.02 13.76 -6.12
CA ASP A 98 10.93 14.73 -7.21
C ASP A 98 9.56 14.71 -7.90
N PHE A 99 8.58 14.01 -7.33
CA PHE A 99 7.24 13.98 -7.90
C PHE A 99 6.54 15.33 -7.74
N ASN A 100 5.71 15.68 -8.75
CA ASN A 100 5.04 16.97 -8.77
C ASN A 100 3.83 17.02 -7.84
N LYS A 101 3.06 15.94 -7.78
CA LYS A 101 1.83 15.93 -6.99
C LYS A 101 1.37 14.52 -6.67
N ILE A 102 0.46 14.43 -5.70
CA ILE A 102 -0.22 13.20 -5.34
C ILE A 102 -1.65 13.30 -5.90
N LEU A 103 -2.08 12.28 -6.62
CA LEU A 103 -3.42 12.21 -7.22
C LEU A 103 -4.22 11.08 -6.57
N LEU A 104 -5.50 11.30 -6.45
CA LEU A 104 -6.44 10.30 -5.96
C LEU A 104 -7.04 9.48 -7.09
#